data_1c08b46de80224b2f2e2b21170d02741
#
_entry.id   1c08b46de80224b2f2e2b21170d02741
#
_cell.length_a   1.000
_cell.length_b   1.000
_cell.length_c   1.000
_cell.angle_alpha   90.00
_cell.angle_beta   90.00
_cell.angle_gamma   90.00
#
_symmetry.space_group_name_H-M   'P 1'
#
loop_
_entity.id
_entity.type
_entity.pdbx_description
1 polymer ?
#
loop_
_entity_poly.entity_id
_entity_poly.type
_entity_poly.pdbx_seq_one_letter_code
_entity_poly.pdbx_strand_id
1 'polypeptide(L)' 'MSHNEPQTERSMIIFVNGQETHVSNGHTAHDLLLDLGFERRPVAVEVNKEVIPRALLSGRLLREHDQIEVVTLVGGG' A
#
# COMPACT_ATOMS: atom_id res chain seq x y z
N MET A 1 25.57 -19.06 -7.23
CA MET A 1 25.08 -18.64 -7.15
C MET A 1 24.45 -17.86 -7.04
N SER A 2 24.34 -17.74 -7.01
CA SER A 2 23.75 -17.12 -6.83
C SER A 2 22.97 -16.58 -6.80
N HIS A 3 22.57 -16.47 -6.67
CA HIS A 3 21.80 -16.03 -6.69
C HIS A 3 21.18 -15.22 -6.38
N ASN A 4 21.29 -14.85 -6.12
CA ASN A 4 20.73 -14.26 -5.87
C ASN A 4 20.18 -13.42 -5.89
N GLU A 5 19.93 -13.14 -5.73
CA GLU A 5 19.26 -12.46 -5.84
C GLU A 5 18.90 -11.34 -5.68
N PRO A 6 18.81 -10.71 -5.90
CA PRO A 6 18.57 -9.30 -5.86
C PRO A 6 17.14 -8.97 -5.63
N GLN A 7 16.59 -9.69 -4.77
CA GLN A 7 15.22 -9.44 -4.36
C GLN A 7 15.07 -8.06 -3.77
N THR A 8 16.11 -7.62 -3.08
CA THR A 8 16.05 -6.33 -2.41
C THR A 8 15.93 -5.18 -3.38
N GLU A 9 16.43 -5.37 -4.61
CA GLU A 9 16.33 -4.31 -5.59
C GLU A 9 14.93 -4.18 -6.15
N ARG A 10 14.11 -5.21 -5.98
CA ARG A 10 12.77 -5.21 -6.52
C ARG A 10 11.72 -4.98 -5.48
N SER A 11 12.14 -4.69 -4.29
CA SER A 11 11.19 -4.47 -3.22
C SER A 11 11.54 -3.19 -2.50
N MET A 12 10.57 -2.71 -1.76
CA MET A 12 10.77 -1.50 -0.99
C MET A 12 10.04 -1.65 0.33
N ILE A 13 10.39 -0.80 1.26
CA ILE A 13 9.78 -0.78 2.57
C ILE A 13 8.84 0.40 2.66
N ILE A 14 7.63 0.14 3.09
CA ILE A 14 6.65 1.17 3.38
C ILE A 14 6.13 0.90 4.79
N PHE A 15 5.34 1.82 5.30
CA PHE A 15 4.75 1.65 6.63
C PHE A 15 3.24 1.71 6.50
N VAL A 16 2.58 0.63 6.89
CA VAL A 16 1.14 0.53 6.80
C VAL A 16 0.58 0.57 8.21
N ASN A 17 -0.15 1.63 8.52
CA ASN A 17 -0.66 1.83 9.87
C ASN A 17 0.46 1.71 10.91
N GLY A 18 1.62 2.28 10.56
CA GLY A 18 2.77 2.28 11.45
C GLY A 18 3.58 1.00 11.44
N GLN A 19 3.21 0.03 10.64
CA GLN A 19 3.89 -1.25 10.62
C GLN A 19 4.72 -1.41 9.37
N GLU A 20 5.97 -1.76 9.53
CA GLU A 20 6.88 -1.95 8.41
C GLU A 20 6.37 -3.07 7.51
N THR A 21 6.33 -2.81 6.23
CA THR A 21 5.75 -3.72 5.26
C THR A 21 6.62 -3.71 4.01
N HIS A 22 6.88 -4.87 3.47
CA HIS A 22 7.69 -4.99 2.25
C HIS A 22 6.77 -5.23 1.07
N VAL A 23 6.94 -4.44 0.03
CA VAL A 23 6.15 -4.58 -1.19
C VAL A 23 7.07 -4.50 -2.39
N SER A 24 6.59 -4.98 -3.52
CA SER A 24 7.37 -4.94 -4.75
C SER A 24 7.44 -3.52 -5.30
N ASN A 25 8.53 -3.21 -5.96
CA ASN A 25 8.62 -1.96 -6.70
C ASN A 25 7.51 -1.97 -7.76
N GLY A 26 6.91 -0.81 -7.97
CA GLY A 26 5.81 -0.72 -8.90
C GLY A 26 4.46 -0.99 -8.29
N HIS A 27 4.43 -1.31 -7.01
CA HIS A 27 3.17 -1.54 -6.31
C HIS A 27 2.40 -0.23 -6.19
N THR A 28 1.09 -0.30 -6.41
CA THR A 28 0.24 0.87 -6.23
C THR A 28 -0.51 0.76 -4.92
N ALA A 29 -1.15 1.86 -4.55
CA ALA A 29 -1.99 1.84 -3.36
C ALA A 29 -3.13 0.84 -3.52
N HIS A 30 -3.63 0.69 -4.74
CA HIS A 30 -4.67 -0.30 -4.99
C HIS A 30 -4.14 -1.72 -4.77
N ASP A 31 -2.93 -2.00 -5.27
CA ASP A 31 -2.32 -3.31 -5.07
C ASP A 31 -2.19 -3.63 -3.59
N LEU A 32 -1.85 -2.62 -2.80
CA LEU A 32 -1.73 -2.81 -1.37
C LEU A 32 -3.07 -3.21 -0.75
N LEU A 33 -4.16 -2.58 -1.19
CA LEU A 33 -5.48 -2.94 -0.67
C LEU A 33 -5.82 -4.38 -1.01
N LEU A 34 -5.45 -4.82 -2.21
CA LEU A 34 -5.68 -6.21 -2.59
C LEU A 34 -4.91 -7.15 -1.67
N ASP A 35 -3.66 -6.82 -1.40
CA ASP A 35 -2.82 -7.64 -0.52
C ASP A 35 -3.43 -7.74 0.87
N LEU A 36 -4.04 -6.65 1.34
CA LEU A 36 -4.60 -6.61 2.68
C LEU A 36 -6.01 -7.19 2.75
N GLY A 37 -6.58 -7.53 1.60
CA GLY A 37 -7.92 -8.10 1.58
C GLY A 37 -9.03 -7.08 1.67
N PHE A 38 -8.76 -5.83 1.37
CA PHE A 38 -9.74 -4.76 1.50
C PHE A 38 -10.35 -4.32 0.19
N GLU A 39 -10.17 -5.10 -0.87
CA GLU A 39 -10.60 -4.62 -2.19
C GLU A 39 -12.10 -4.35 -2.25
N ARG A 40 -12.88 -5.04 -1.45
CA ARG A 40 -14.33 -4.87 -1.47
C ARG A 40 -14.87 -4.16 -0.25
N ARG A 41 -13.99 -3.71 0.61
CA ARG A 41 -14.42 -3.04 1.82
C ARG A 41 -14.33 -1.55 1.64
N PRO A 42 -15.26 -0.82 2.22
CA PRO A 42 -15.14 0.64 2.21
C PRO A 42 -14.00 1.04 3.14
N VAL A 43 -12.99 1.66 2.56
CA VAL A 43 -11.83 2.11 3.32
C VAL A 43 -11.45 3.50 2.88
N ALA A 44 -10.80 4.21 3.78
CA ALA A 44 -10.14 5.47 3.45
C ALA A 44 -8.65 5.20 3.47
N VAL A 45 -7.96 5.69 2.48
CA VAL A 45 -6.52 5.48 2.34
C VAL A 45 -5.82 6.81 2.34
N GLU A 46 -4.81 6.95 3.18
CA GLU A 46 -3.95 8.12 3.17
C GLU A 46 -2.55 7.68 2.84
N VAL A 47 -1.89 8.47 2.03
CA VAL A 47 -0.47 8.26 1.75
C VAL A 47 0.22 9.55 2.16
N ASN A 48 1.10 9.45 3.14
CA ASN A 48 1.82 10.59 3.68
C ASN A 48 0.86 11.70 4.09
N LYS A 49 -0.23 11.29 4.75
CA LYS A 49 -1.26 12.17 5.31
C LYS A 49 -2.12 12.84 4.27
N GLU A 50 -2.06 12.35 3.05
CA GLU A 50 -2.92 12.86 1.99
C GLU A 50 -3.93 11.79 1.64
N VAL A 51 -5.21 12.14 1.72
CA VAL A 51 -6.27 11.20 1.38
C VAL A 51 -6.29 10.97 -0.12
N ILE A 52 -6.26 9.71 -0.51
CA ILE A 52 -6.27 9.35 -1.92
C ILE A 52 -7.66 8.82 -2.25
N PRO A 53 -8.39 9.49 -3.13
CA PRO A 53 -9.70 9.01 -3.53
C PRO A 53 -9.61 7.61 -4.12
N ARG A 54 -10.64 6.81 -3.87
CA ARG A 54 -10.60 5.41 -4.30
C ARG A 54 -10.32 5.27 -5.79
N ALA A 55 -10.90 6.15 -6.58
CA ALA A 55 -10.73 6.06 -8.03
C ALA A 55 -9.28 6.31 -8.46
N LEU A 56 -8.47 6.88 -7.60
CA LEU A 56 -7.08 7.20 -7.94
C LEU A 56 -6.08 6.22 -7.35
N LEU A 57 -6.54 5.25 -6.59
CA LEU A 57 -5.62 4.34 -5.90
C LEU A 57 -4.79 3.52 -6.88
N SER A 58 -5.39 3.11 -7.99
CA SER A 58 -4.66 2.27 -8.95
C SER A 58 -3.59 3.05 -9.68
N GLY A 59 -3.66 4.37 -9.66
CA GLY A 59 -2.64 5.19 -10.29
C GLY A 59 -1.63 5.77 -9.31
N ARG A 60 -1.79 5.46 -8.03
CA ARG A 60 -0.88 6.03 -7.03
C ARG A 60 0.21 5.02 -6.72
N LEU A 61 1.37 5.23 -7.33
CA LEU A 61 2.51 4.37 -7.07
C LEU A 61 3.05 4.63 -5.68
N LEU A 62 3.41 3.56 -5.01
CA LEU A 62 4.03 3.65 -3.69
C LEU A 62 5.52 3.83 -3.85
N ARG A 63 6.13 4.49 -2.88
CA ARG A 63 7.54 4.77 -2.89
C ARG A 63 8.15 4.35 -1.57
N GLU A 64 9.46 4.20 -1.60
CA GLU A 64 10.20 3.82 -0.40
C GLU A 64 9.83 4.72 0.76
N HIS A 65 9.52 4.10 1.88
CA HIS A 65 9.24 4.77 3.16
C HIS A 65 7.93 5.56 3.18
N ASP A 66 7.04 5.33 2.19
CA ASP A 66 5.72 5.95 2.26
C ASP A 66 5.01 5.52 3.52
N GLN A 67 4.28 6.47 4.11
CA GLN A 67 3.45 6.23 5.28
C GLN A 67 2.01 6.10 4.82
N ILE A 68 1.48 4.89 4.91
CA ILE A 68 0.13 4.62 4.43
C ILE A 68 -0.75 4.32 5.62
N GLU A 69 -1.92 4.93 5.65
CA GLU A 69 -2.93 4.60 6.63
C GLU A 69 -4.18 4.12 5.95
N VAL A 70 -4.67 2.98 6.37
CA VAL A 70 -5.87 2.38 5.84
C VAL A 70 -6.86 2.27 6.98
N VAL A 71 -7.98 2.95 6.83
CA VAL A 71 -9.01 2.97 7.87
C VAL A 71 -10.27 2.38 7.28
N THR A 72 -10.78 1.34 7.91
CA THR A 72 -12.04 0.76 7.46
C THR A 72 -13.18 1.68 7.89
N LEU A 73 -14.07 1.95 6.96
CA LEU A 73 -15.21 2.79 7.23
C LEU A 73 -16.34 1.90 7.68
N VAL A 74 -16.75 2.05 8.91
CA VAL A 74 -17.84 1.25 9.44
C VAL A 74 -19.09 1.86 8.89
N GLY A 75 -19.73 1.15 7.99
CA GLY A 75 -20.95 1.62 7.43
C GLY A 75 -21.94 1.83 8.56
N GLY A 76 -22.45 3.00 8.65
CA GLY A 76 -23.34 3.32 9.72
C GLY A 76 -24.65 2.60 9.56
N GLY A 77 -24.70 1.55 9.43
CA GLY A 77 -25.94 0.91 9.39
C GLY A 77 -26.68 0.57 8.46
#